data_b3a1eebfe0e2261a5a4643ae60b10c39
#
_entry.id   b3a1eebfe0e2261a5a4643ae60b10c39
#
_cell.length_a   1.000
_cell.length_b   1.000
_cell.length_c   1.000
_cell.angle_alpha   90.00
_cell.angle_beta   90.00
_cell.angle_gamma   90.00
#
_symmetry.space_group_name_H-M   'P 1'
#
loop_
_entity.id
_entity.type
_entity.pdbx_description
1 polymer ?
#
loop_
_entity_poly.entity_id
_entity_poly.type
_entity_poly.pdbx_seq_one_letter_code
_entity_poly.pdbx_strand_id
1 'polypeptide(L)'
;MFLVSLGLESYIPSNFYKAEKTVVHILSDAEIKAFFEAVDSYAPAFSITGFYRLAAEYKVLFRLIYCCGLRISEARKLHWLDMDLRQGTIRILHSKGHKDRLIYMSEDLTELLRTYEKVLYDKYHCLSDWVFPARETERCLSNCTIDKKFREFWALTPYAEYCDKAPTVHCLRHTFVVKRMNLWMEEGIPLKEMLPFLSRYLRHQSPDETFYYYHQVAEAFRIIRVKDRTGKLAIPEVNTYE
;
A
#
# COMPACT_ATOMS: atom_id res chain seq x y z
N MET A 1 8.83 -29.83 15.85
CA MET A 1 7.93 -30.77 16.56
C MET A 1 7.90 -32.16 15.92
N PHE A 2 7.89 -32.29 14.60
CA PHE A 2 7.84 -33.60 13.94
C PHE A 2 9.00 -34.57 14.31
N LEU A 3 10.26 -34.06 14.40
CA LEU A 3 11.43 -34.88 14.77
C LEU A 3 11.35 -35.38 16.22
N VAL A 4 10.78 -34.58 17.13
CA VAL A 4 10.58 -34.97 18.54
C VAL A 4 9.53 -36.07 18.66
N SER A 5 8.50 -36.06 17.83
CA SER A 5 7.48 -37.12 17.78
C SER A 5 8.01 -38.46 17.27
N LEU A 6 9.17 -38.44 16.59
CA LEU A 6 9.89 -39.63 16.14
C LEU A 6 10.97 -40.09 17.14
N GLY A 7 11.05 -39.49 18.34
CA GLY A 7 12.03 -39.83 19.36
C GLY A 7 13.45 -39.38 19.03
N LEU A 8 13.62 -38.46 18.07
CA LEU A 8 14.91 -37.91 17.71
C LEU A 8 15.23 -36.68 18.57
N GLU A 9 16.42 -36.62 19.13
CA GLU A 9 16.88 -35.41 19.83
C GLU A 9 16.99 -34.27 18.83
N SER A 10 16.17 -33.25 19.05
CA SER A 10 16.24 -32.01 18.26
C SER A 10 16.32 -30.82 19.20
N TYR A 11 17.21 -29.89 18.86
CA TYR A 11 17.28 -28.61 19.55
C TYR A 11 16.00 -27.82 19.29
N ILE A 12 15.17 -27.64 20.31
CA ILE A 12 14.03 -26.74 20.28
C ILE A 12 14.47 -25.46 20.96
N PRO A 13 14.65 -24.32 20.22
CA PRO A 13 14.99 -23.06 20.86
C PRO A 13 13.91 -22.70 21.89
N SER A 14 14.31 -22.41 23.12
CA SER A 14 13.41 -22.06 24.22
C SER A 14 12.68 -20.73 24.01
N ASN A 15 13.15 -19.91 23.08
CA ASN A 15 12.57 -18.62 22.73
C ASN A 15 12.12 -18.60 21.27
N PHE A 16 10.90 -19.10 21.03
CA PHE A 16 10.15 -18.63 19.88
C PHE A 16 9.68 -17.20 20.18
N TYR A 17 10.45 -16.22 19.76
CA TYR A 17 9.95 -14.85 19.68
C TYR A 17 8.75 -14.86 18.73
N LYS A 18 7.55 -14.94 19.29
CA LYS A 18 6.38 -14.46 18.59
C LYS A 18 6.61 -12.96 18.45
N ALA A 19 7.03 -12.51 17.27
CA ALA A 19 7.04 -11.09 16.97
C ALA A 19 5.64 -10.55 17.35
N GLU A 20 5.61 -9.59 18.24
CA GLU A 20 4.37 -8.89 18.57
C GLU A 20 3.76 -8.43 17.27
N LYS A 21 2.50 -8.79 17.02
CA LYS A 21 1.79 -8.34 15.82
C LYS A 21 1.62 -6.83 15.96
N THR A 22 2.53 -6.09 15.36
CA THR A 22 2.47 -4.63 15.33
C THR A 22 1.21 -4.24 14.59
N VAL A 23 0.34 -3.46 15.24
CA VAL A 23 -0.83 -2.87 14.57
C VAL A 23 -0.31 -2.01 13.42
N VAL A 24 -0.83 -2.26 12.23
CA VAL A 24 -0.42 -1.53 11.03
C VAL A 24 -1.09 -0.16 11.04
N HIS A 25 -0.33 0.89 10.80
CA HIS A 25 -0.88 2.23 10.64
C HIS A 25 -1.62 2.33 9.31
N ILE A 26 -2.93 2.59 9.37
CA ILE A 26 -3.77 2.89 8.21
C ILE A 26 -3.89 4.41 8.13
N LEU A 27 -3.40 4.96 7.03
CA LEU A 27 -3.40 6.40 6.82
C LEU A 27 -4.83 6.92 6.61
N SER A 28 -5.22 7.93 7.37
CA SER A 28 -6.46 8.68 7.17
C SER A 28 -6.43 9.49 5.88
N ASP A 29 -7.58 10.00 5.44
CA ASP A 29 -7.66 10.85 4.24
C ASP A 29 -6.84 12.13 4.39
N ALA A 30 -6.82 12.70 5.60
CA ALA A 30 -6.05 13.89 5.90
C ALA A 30 -4.54 13.63 5.86
N GLU A 31 -4.08 12.48 6.38
CA GLU A 31 -2.67 12.06 6.32
C GLU A 31 -2.24 11.78 4.88
N ILE A 32 -3.07 11.09 4.10
CA ILE A 32 -2.81 10.82 2.67
C ILE A 32 -2.69 12.12 1.89
N LYS A 33 -3.61 13.07 2.11
CA LYS A 33 -3.59 14.39 1.47
C LYS A 33 -2.31 15.13 1.81
N ALA A 34 -1.98 15.27 3.09
CA ALA A 34 -0.77 15.95 3.54
C ALA A 34 0.51 15.29 3.01
N PHE A 35 0.56 13.95 2.97
CA PHE A 35 1.68 13.22 2.40
C PHE A 35 1.88 13.55 0.92
N PHE A 36 0.81 13.51 0.10
CA PHE A 36 0.94 13.83 -1.32
C PHE A 36 1.20 15.32 -1.58
N GLU A 37 0.73 16.24 -0.74
CA GLU A 37 1.10 17.65 -0.79
C GLU A 37 2.62 17.83 -0.52
N ALA A 38 3.17 17.12 0.46
CA ALA A 38 4.61 17.12 0.71
C ALA A 38 5.42 16.54 -0.46
N VAL A 39 4.95 15.45 -1.08
CA VAL A 39 5.57 14.87 -2.28
C VAL A 39 5.52 15.83 -3.46
N ASP A 40 4.40 16.52 -3.68
CA ASP A 40 4.21 17.43 -4.81
C ASP A 40 5.01 18.73 -4.67
N SER A 41 5.16 19.21 -3.43
CA SER A 41 5.92 20.42 -3.11
C SER A 41 7.43 20.19 -3.10
N TYR A 42 7.86 18.93 -3.21
CA TYR A 42 9.29 18.60 -3.12
C TYR A 42 10.08 19.21 -4.28
N ALA A 43 11.05 20.04 -3.91
CA ALA A 43 12.08 20.55 -4.81
C ALA A 43 13.45 20.02 -4.34
N PRO A 44 14.26 19.44 -5.24
CA PRO A 44 15.59 18.96 -4.87
C PRO A 44 16.52 20.11 -4.50
N ALA A 45 17.38 19.89 -3.49
CA ALA A 45 18.33 20.89 -3.03
C ALA A 45 19.42 21.25 -4.05
N PHE A 46 19.68 20.36 -5.00
CA PHE A 46 20.70 20.54 -6.03
C PHE A 46 20.06 20.71 -7.40
N SER A 47 20.48 21.74 -8.15
CA SER A 47 20.00 22.04 -9.50
C SER A 47 20.57 21.10 -10.58
N ILE A 48 20.61 19.81 -10.30
CA ILE A 48 21.06 18.77 -11.22
C ILE A 48 19.83 18.09 -11.83
N THR A 49 19.77 17.99 -13.16
CA THR A 49 18.64 17.44 -13.91
C THR A 49 18.18 16.07 -13.39
N GLY A 50 19.12 15.19 -13.00
CA GLY A 50 18.79 13.87 -12.45
C GLY A 50 18.01 13.90 -11.14
N PHE A 51 18.20 14.92 -10.27
CA PHE A 51 17.41 15.05 -9.05
C PHE A 51 15.99 15.56 -9.32
N TYR A 52 15.82 16.45 -10.31
CA TYR A 52 14.46 16.87 -10.73
C TYR A 52 13.69 15.74 -11.38
N ARG A 53 14.37 14.88 -12.16
CA ARG A 53 13.78 13.66 -12.71
C ARG A 53 13.30 12.74 -11.59
N LEU A 54 14.15 12.45 -10.59
CA LEU A 54 13.78 11.65 -9.42
C LEU A 54 12.60 12.26 -8.64
N ALA A 55 12.53 13.58 -8.52
CA ALA A 55 11.39 14.24 -7.89
C ALA A 55 10.09 13.97 -8.64
N ALA A 56 10.10 14.00 -9.97
CA ALA A 56 8.95 13.63 -10.81
C ALA A 56 8.57 12.14 -10.63
N GLU A 57 9.57 11.26 -10.52
CA GLU A 57 9.35 9.82 -10.31
C GLU A 57 8.65 9.53 -8.98
N TYR A 58 9.06 10.17 -7.88
CA TYR A 58 8.43 9.96 -6.56
C TYR A 58 6.95 10.33 -6.57
N LYS A 59 6.56 11.38 -7.30
CA LYS A 59 5.16 11.80 -7.42
C LYS A 59 4.28 10.70 -8.00
N VAL A 60 4.79 9.99 -8.99
CA VAL A 60 4.07 8.90 -9.66
C VAL A 60 4.19 7.59 -8.90
N LEU A 61 5.38 7.25 -8.41
CA LEU A 61 5.67 5.99 -7.73
C LEU A 61 4.76 5.78 -6.50
N PHE A 62 4.68 6.79 -5.62
CA PHE A 62 3.87 6.65 -4.40
C PHE A 62 2.37 6.61 -4.71
N ARG A 63 1.90 7.36 -5.72
CA ARG A 63 0.52 7.27 -6.20
C ARG A 63 0.21 5.89 -6.76
N LEU A 64 1.11 5.34 -7.54
CA LEU A 64 0.94 4.01 -8.13
C LEU A 64 0.85 2.94 -7.02
N ILE A 65 1.71 3.01 -6.00
CA ILE A 65 1.65 2.10 -4.85
C ILE A 65 0.33 2.25 -4.10
N TYR A 66 -0.11 3.49 -3.86
CA TYR A 66 -1.35 3.79 -3.14
C TYR A 66 -2.60 3.40 -3.92
N CYS A 67 -2.71 3.80 -5.18
CA CYS A 67 -3.92 3.58 -6.00
C CYS A 67 -4.09 2.13 -6.46
N CYS A 68 -2.99 1.39 -6.65
CA CYS A 68 -3.01 0.02 -7.13
C CYS A 68 -2.68 -1.02 -6.05
N GLY A 69 -2.34 -0.59 -4.84
CA GLY A 69 -1.96 -1.49 -3.75
C GLY A 69 -0.73 -2.35 -4.06
N LEU A 70 0.23 -1.84 -4.86
CA LEU A 70 1.44 -2.57 -5.23
C LEU A 70 2.39 -2.74 -4.03
N ARG A 71 3.16 -3.85 -4.05
CA ARG A 71 4.34 -3.93 -3.19
C ARG A 71 5.43 -2.99 -3.74
N ILE A 72 6.24 -2.43 -2.85
CA ILE A 72 7.37 -1.57 -3.23
C ILE A 72 8.28 -2.27 -4.25
N SER A 73 8.54 -3.58 -4.05
CA SER A 73 9.37 -4.38 -4.94
C SER A 73 8.73 -4.62 -6.32
N GLU A 74 7.41 -4.61 -6.41
CA GLU A 74 6.67 -4.71 -7.66
C GLU A 74 6.71 -3.37 -8.39
N ALA A 75 6.33 -2.28 -7.72
CA ALA A 75 6.29 -0.95 -8.32
C ALA A 75 7.65 -0.50 -8.87
N ARG A 76 8.73 -0.63 -8.07
CA ARG A 76 10.06 -0.20 -8.52
C ARG A 76 10.64 -0.99 -9.68
N LYS A 77 10.19 -2.24 -9.88
CA LYS A 77 10.68 -3.15 -10.94
C LYS A 77 9.78 -3.15 -12.19
N LEU A 78 8.88 -2.20 -12.32
CA LEU A 78 8.07 -2.08 -13.52
C LEU A 78 8.91 -1.64 -14.71
N HIS A 79 8.66 -2.29 -15.83
CA HIS A 79 9.13 -1.87 -17.15
C HIS A 79 8.00 -1.23 -17.93
N TRP A 80 8.32 -0.34 -18.85
CA TRP A 80 7.33 0.27 -19.73
C TRP A 80 6.59 -0.79 -20.57
N LEU A 81 7.26 -1.89 -20.93
CA LEU A 81 6.65 -3.04 -21.61
C LEU A 81 5.58 -3.77 -20.80
N ASP A 82 5.59 -3.59 -19.47
CA ASP A 82 4.58 -4.17 -18.57
C ASP A 82 3.31 -3.33 -18.49
N MET A 83 3.30 -2.13 -19.08
CA MET A 83 2.23 -1.17 -18.96
C MET A 83 1.50 -0.99 -20.31
N ASP A 84 0.18 -1.14 -20.28
CA ASP A 84 -0.69 -0.73 -21.38
C ASP A 84 -1.44 0.54 -20.96
N LEU A 85 -0.88 1.69 -21.35
CA LEU A 85 -1.47 3.00 -21.03
C LEU A 85 -2.71 3.31 -21.88
N ARG A 86 -3.03 2.52 -22.91
CA ARG A 86 -4.29 2.66 -23.66
C ARG A 86 -5.43 2.03 -22.91
N GLN A 87 -5.21 0.83 -22.37
CA GLN A 87 -6.20 0.08 -21.61
C GLN A 87 -6.16 0.38 -20.11
N GLY A 88 -5.20 1.16 -19.63
CA GLY A 88 -5.02 1.43 -18.19
C GLY A 88 -4.68 0.18 -17.41
N THR A 89 -3.79 -0.67 -17.92
CA THR A 89 -3.44 -1.94 -17.26
C THR A 89 -1.94 -2.11 -17.05
N ILE A 90 -1.59 -2.86 -15.99
CA ILE A 90 -0.21 -3.22 -15.64
C ILE A 90 -0.11 -4.73 -15.48
N ARG A 91 0.85 -5.35 -16.13
CA ARG A 91 1.20 -6.76 -15.92
C ARG A 91 2.29 -6.86 -14.86
N ILE A 92 2.00 -7.50 -13.74
CA ILE A 92 3.00 -7.78 -12.71
C ILE A 92 3.56 -9.17 -12.98
N LEU A 93 4.79 -9.21 -13.47
CA LEU A 93 5.53 -10.43 -13.81
C LEU A 93 6.46 -10.83 -12.64
N HIS A 94 6.86 -12.10 -12.62
CA HIS A 94 7.88 -12.63 -11.71
C HIS A 94 7.72 -12.30 -10.21
N SER A 95 6.48 -12.07 -9.76
CA SER A 95 6.24 -11.84 -8.35
C SER A 95 6.42 -13.15 -7.56
N LYS A 96 6.64 -13.05 -6.25
CA LYS A 96 6.89 -14.19 -5.35
C LYS A 96 5.87 -15.32 -5.60
N GLY A 97 6.32 -16.49 -6.11
CA GLY A 97 5.49 -17.65 -6.43
C GLY A 97 5.09 -17.81 -7.90
N HIS A 98 5.79 -17.17 -8.85
CA HIS A 98 5.66 -17.35 -10.32
C HIS A 98 4.25 -17.23 -10.91
N LYS A 99 3.36 -16.44 -10.30
CA LYS A 99 2.02 -16.19 -10.82
C LYS A 99 1.91 -14.73 -11.24
N ASP A 100 1.75 -14.49 -12.51
CA ASP A 100 1.52 -13.16 -13.07
C ASP A 100 0.11 -12.68 -12.76
N ARG A 101 -0.09 -11.37 -12.71
CA ARG A 101 -1.40 -10.77 -12.55
C ARG A 101 -1.53 -9.48 -13.32
N LEU A 102 -2.76 -9.19 -13.74
CA LEU A 102 -3.14 -7.93 -14.34
C LEU A 102 -3.72 -7.01 -13.26
N ILE A 103 -3.31 -5.76 -13.29
CA ILE A 103 -3.79 -4.68 -12.42
C ILE A 103 -4.42 -3.63 -13.31
N TYR A 104 -5.57 -3.09 -12.89
CA TYR A 104 -6.24 -1.99 -13.56
C TYR A 104 -5.97 -0.67 -12.83
N MET A 105 -5.72 0.36 -13.61
CA MET A 105 -5.54 1.73 -13.15
C MET A 105 -6.80 2.54 -13.42
N SER A 106 -7.08 3.53 -12.57
CA SER A 106 -8.08 4.54 -12.88
C SER A 106 -7.63 5.41 -14.07
N GLU A 107 -8.57 6.08 -14.74
CA GLU A 107 -8.22 6.96 -15.86
C GLU A 107 -7.28 8.09 -15.41
N ASP A 108 -7.55 8.70 -14.23
CA ASP A 108 -6.70 9.77 -13.68
C ASP A 108 -5.24 9.30 -13.47
N LEU A 109 -5.06 8.07 -12.95
CA LEU A 109 -3.73 7.51 -12.75
C LEU A 109 -3.06 7.17 -14.08
N THR A 110 -3.83 6.69 -15.04
CA THR A 110 -3.36 6.38 -16.39
C THR A 110 -2.89 7.65 -17.11
N GLU A 111 -3.65 8.74 -17.01
CA GLU A 111 -3.29 10.02 -17.59
C GLU A 111 -2.06 10.65 -16.91
N LEU A 112 -1.96 10.50 -15.58
CA LEU A 112 -0.75 10.88 -14.86
C LEU A 112 0.49 10.14 -15.38
N LEU A 113 0.37 8.85 -15.67
CA LEU A 113 1.47 8.04 -16.22
C LEU A 113 1.81 8.41 -17.66
N ARG A 114 0.84 8.71 -18.51
CA ARG A 114 1.08 9.23 -19.88
C ARG A 114 1.85 10.56 -19.84
N THR A 115 1.42 11.44 -18.94
CA THR A 115 2.09 12.73 -18.75
C THR A 115 3.52 12.55 -18.23
N TYR A 116 3.70 11.64 -17.30
CA TYR A 116 5.01 11.30 -16.73
C TYR A 116 5.95 10.71 -17.76
N GLU A 117 5.51 9.74 -18.59
CA GLU A 117 6.28 9.17 -19.67
C GLU A 117 6.78 10.26 -20.63
N LYS A 118 5.86 11.15 -21.03
CA LYS A 118 6.18 12.29 -21.90
C LYS A 118 7.21 13.23 -21.25
N VAL A 119 7.06 13.54 -19.96
CA VAL A 119 8.01 14.39 -19.22
C VAL A 119 9.39 13.73 -19.11
N LEU A 120 9.46 12.42 -18.91
CA LEU A 120 10.75 11.70 -18.90
C LEU A 120 11.45 11.83 -20.25
N TYR A 121 10.73 11.66 -21.35
CA TYR A 121 11.28 11.73 -22.69
C TYR A 121 11.63 13.17 -23.08
N ASP A 122 10.66 14.08 -23.05
CA ASP A 122 10.79 15.44 -23.62
C ASP A 122 11.71 16.33 -22.77
N LYS A 123 11.56 16.28 -21.44
CA LYS A 123 12.28 17.19 -20.53
C LYS A 123 13.58 16.63 -20.01
N TYR A 124 13.60 15.34 -19.70
CA TYR A 124 14.77 14.73 -19.06
C TYR A 124 15.61 13.87 -20.00
N HIS A 125 15.16 13.66 -21.23
CA HIS A 125 15.80 12.82 -22.25
C HIS A 125 16.19 11.45 -21.68
N CYS A 126 15.34 10.93 -20.77
CA CYS A 126 15.57 9.67 -20.08
C CYS A 126 15.00 8.52 -20.92
N LEU A 127 15.89 7.78 -21.56
CA LEU A 127 15.57 6.54 -22.28
C LEU A 127 15.93 5.37 -21.36
N SER A 128 14.95 4.84 -20.67
CA SER A 128 15.12 3.68 -19.78
C SER A 128 13.94 2.72 -19.95
N ASP A 129 14.24 1.43 -19.89
CA ASP A 129 13.20 0.40 -19.87
C ASP A 129 12.42 0.41 -18.54
N TRP A 130 13.05 0.91 -17.47
CA TRP A 130 12.41 1.04 -16.18
C TRP A 130 11.45 2.21 -16.12
N VAL A 131 10.27 2.01 -15.54
CA VAL A 131 9.33 3.09 -15.25
C VAL A 131 9.91 4.04 -14.19
N PHE A 132 10.66 3.50 -13.22
CA PHE A 132 11.30 4.25 -12.14
C PHE A 132 12.81 3.96 -12.11
N PRO A 133 13.58 4.53 -13.04
CA PRO A 133 15.02 4.33 -13.09
C PRO A 133 15.72 5.00 -11.91
N ALA A 134 16.82 4.43 -11.45
CA ALA A 134 17.71 5.07 -10.48
C ALA A 134 18.42 6.28 -11.13
N ARG A 135 19.33 6.91 -10.41
CA ARG A 135 20.14 8.00 -10.96
C ARG A 135 20.91 7.53 -12.20
N GLU A 136 21.45 6.32 -12.13
CA GLU A 136 21.99 5.57 -13.28
C GLU A 136 20.82 4.79 -13.90
N THR A 137 20.48 5.15 -15.14
CA THR A 137 19.23 4.72 -15.79
C THR A 137 19.15 3.24 -16.14
N GLU A 138 20.26 2.52 -16.06
CA GLU A 138 20.34 1.06 -16.27
C GLU A 138 19.73 0.25 -15.11
N ARG A 139 19.48 0.89 -13.98
CA ARG A 139 18.94 0.25 -12.77
C ARG A 139 17.65 0.90 -12.32
N CYS A 140 16.77 0.11 -11.73
CA CYS A 140 15.61 0.67 -11.06
C CYS A 140 15.95 1.23 -9.67
N LEU A 141 15.09 2.09 -9.13
CA LEU A 141 15.20 2.62 -7.77
C LEU A 141 15.39 1.49 -6.73
N SER A 142 16.21 1.73 -5.72
CA SER A 142 16.38 0.78 -4.62
C SER A 142 15.27 0.91 -3.57
N ASN A 143 14.94 -0.19 -2.87
CA ASN A 143 14.00 -0.14 -1.75
C ASN A 143 14.44 0.88 -0.70
N CYS A 144 15.74 0.88 -0.37
CA CYS A 144 16.31 1.80 0.63
C CYS A 144 16.08 3.27 0.24
N THR A 145 16.28 3.61 -1.03
CA THR A 145 16.05 4.97 -1.54
C THR A 145 14.59 5.38 -1.41
N ILE A 146 13.67 4.48 -1.78
CA ILE A 146 12.24 4.74 -1.72
C ILE A 146 11.77 4.87 -0.27
N ASP A 147 12.20 3.97 0.62
CA ASP A 147 11.86 4.02 2.05
C ASP A 147 12.42 5.28 2.73
N LYS A 148 13.64 5.67 2.39
CA LYS A 148 14.24 6.91 2.88
C LYS A 148 13.42 8.12 2.44
N LYS A 149 13.06 8.21 1.16
CA LYS A 149 12.27 9.32 0.63
C LYS A 149 10.86 9.37 1.19
N PHE A 150 10.23 8.23 1.39
CA PHE A 150 8.92 8.18 2.06
C PHE A 150 9.00 8.81 3.46
N ARG A 151 10.02 8.44 4.25
CA ARG A 151 10.21 9.00 5.61
C ARG A 151 10.51 10.49 5.57
N GLU A 152 11.30 10.97 4.60
CA GLU A 152 11.57 12.40 4.42
C GLU A 152 10.27 13.17 4.13
N PHE A 153 9.40 12.66 3.22
CA PHE A 153 8.11 13.28 2.92
C PHE A 153 7.14 13.22 4.11
N TRP A 154 7.10 12.08 4.80
CA TRP A 154 6.28 11.96 5.99
C TRP A 154 6.68 12.97 7.08
N ALA A 155 7.97 13.17 7.29
CA ALA A 155 8.49 14.12 8.27
C ALA A 155 8.11 15.58 7.97
N LEU A 156 7.72 15.90 6.73
CA LEU A 156 7.22 17.23 6.35
C LEU A 156 5.72 17.40 6.62
N THR A 157 5.02 16.34 6.96
CA THR A 157 3.58 16.42 7.27
C THR A 157 3.36 16.86 8.73
N PRO A 158 2.23 17.54 9.03
CA PRO A 158 1.89 17.90 10.40
C PRO A 158 1.63 16.70 11.32
N TYR A 159 1.51 15.49 10.75
CA TYR A 159 1.22 14.25 11.48
C TYR A 159 2.47 13.54 11.98
N ALA A 160 3.67 13.95 11.54
CA ALA A 160 4.92 13.30 11.91
C ALA A 160 5.20 13.35 13.41
N GLU A 161 4.80 14.43 14.09
CA GLU A 161 5.04 14.65 15.52
C GLU A 161 4.08 13.85 16.42
N TYR A 162 2.95 13.40 15.88
CA TYR A 162 1.90 12.70 16.64
C TYR A 162 1.94 11.18 16.48
N CYS A 163 2.90 10.65 15.73
CA CYS A 163 3.05 9.22 15.51
C CYS A 163 4.15 8.64 16.39
N ASP A 164 3.80 7.75 17.33
CA ASP A 164 4.79 6.97 18.11
C ASP A 164 5.75 6.19 17.21
N LYS A 165 5.24 5.70 16.10
CA LYS A 165 6.00 4.99 15.09
C LYS A 165 5.65 5.50 13.70
N ALA A 166 6.64 6.11 13.04
CA ALA A 166 6.48 6.60 11.67
C ALA A 166 5.98 5.48 10.73
N PRO A 167 4.99 5.77 9.87
CA PRO A 167 4.53 4.85 8.86
C PRO A 167 5.64 4.52 7.85
N THR A 168 5.45 3.44 7.12
CA THR A 168 6.35 2.98 6.06
C THR A 168 5.65 3.05 4.71
N VAL A 169 6.41 2.93 3.62
CA VAL A 169 5.81 2.84 2.27
C VAL A 169 4.71 1.77 2.19
N HIS A 170 4.87 0.69 2.96
CA HIS A 170 3.90 -0.41 2.96
C HIS A 170 2.53 0.02 3.51
N CYS A 171 2.48 1.06 4.34
CA CYS A 171 1.23 1.64 4.86
C CYS A 171 0.34 2.19 3.73
N LEU A 172 0.91 2.67 2.62
CA LEU A 172 0.14 3.08 1.44
C LEU A 172 -0.69 1.90 0.88
N ARG A 173 -0.06 0.73 0.77
CA ARG A 173 -0.76 -0.49 0.33
C ARG A 173 -1.79 -0.97 1.35
N HIS A 174 -1.46 -0.92 2.64
CA HIS A 174 -2.41 -1.27 3.69
C HIS A 174 -3.65 -0.38 3.66
N THR A 175 -3.44 0.92 3.49
CA THR A 175 -4.52 1.91 3.35
C THR A 175 -5.38 1.63 2.12
N PHE A 176 -4.77 1.28 0.96
CA PHE A 176 -5.52 0.85 -0.22
C PHE A 176 -6.46 -0.32 0.10
N VAL A 177 -5.97 -1.34 0.80
CA VAL A 177 -6.77 -2.53 1.14
C VAL A 177 -7.98 -2.16 2.00
N VAL A 178 -7.73 -1.41 3.08
CA VAL A 178 -8.79 -1.01 4.02
C VAL A 178 -9.81 -0.10 3.34
N LYS A 179 -9.36 0.88 2.55
CA LYS A 179 -10.28 1.77 1.79
C LYS A 179 -11.12 1.00 0.80
N ARG A 180 -10.54 0.00 0.11
CA ARG A 180 -11.31 -0.85 -0.82
C ARG A 180 -12.39 -1.64 -0.08
N MET A 181 -12.07 -2.18 1.09
CA MET A 181 -13.04 -2.89 1.92
C MET A 181 -14.15 -1.97 2.43
N ASN A 182 -13.79 -0.77 2.92
CA ASN A 182 -14.78 0.23 3.37
C ASN A 182 -15.74 0.59 2.23
N LEU A 183 -15.22 0.89 1.03
CA LEU A 183 -16.02 1.25 -0.14
C LEU A 183 -17.04 0.15 -0.48
N TRP A 184 -16.63 -1.11 -0.52
CA TRP A 184 -17.56 -2.21 -0.80
C TRP A 184 -18.65 -2.34 0.26
N MET A 185 -18.32 -2.13 1.53
CA MET A 185 -19.31 -2.17 2.59
C MET A 185 -20.31 -0.99 2.52
N GLU A 186 -19.83 0.21 2.18
CA GLU A 186 -20.66 1.39 1.94
C GLU A 186 -21.61 1.17 0.76
N GLU A 187 -21.14 0.50 -0.29
CA GLU A 187 -21.94 0.11 -1.46
C GLU A 187 -22.87 -1.09 -1.18
N GLY A 188 -22.85 -1.66 0.03
CA GLY A 188 -23.65 -2.82 0.42
C GLY A 188 -23.14 -4.15 -0.16
N ILE A 189 -21.94 -4.18 -0.71
CA ILE A 189 -21.34 -5.39 -1.28
C ILE A 189 -20.78 -6.26 -0.14
N PRO A 190 -21.17 -7.54 -0.03
CA PRO A 190 -20.69 -8.41 1.04
C PRO A 190 -19.18 -8.67 0.95
N LEU A 191 -18.43 -8.31 1.97
CA LEU A 191 -16.97 -8.53 2.01
C LEU A 191 -16.60 -10.00 1.80
N LYS A 192 -17.41 -10.93 2.33
CA LYS A 192 -17.18 -12.38 2.16
C LYS A 192 -17.02 -12.78 0.69
N GLU A 193 -17.76 -12.15 -0.20
CA GLU A 193 -17.72 -12.43 -1.64
C GLU A 193 -16.51 -11.78 -2.29
N MET A 194 -16.10 -10.60 -1.84
CA MET A 194 -15.03 -9.82 -2.45
C MET A 194 -13.62 -10.16 -1.92
N LEU A 195 -13.52 -10.66 -0.69
CA LEU A 195 -12.22 -10.99 -0.08
C LEU A 195 -11.38 -11.99 -0.89
N PRO A 196 -11.91 -13.05 -1.49
CA PRO A 196 -11.14 -13.95 -2.34
C PRO A 196 -10.53 -13.23 -3.55
N PHE A 197 -11.30 -12.32 -4.18
CA PHE A 197 -10.82 -11.52 -5.32
C PHE A 197 -9.73 -10.56 -4.89
N LEU A 198 -9.92 -9.86 -3.75
CA LEU A 198 -8.91 -8.95 -3.20
C LEU A 198 -7.65 -9.71 -2.80
N SER A 199 -7.77 -10.85 -2.16
CA SER A 199 -6.64 -11.72 -1.80
C SER A 199 -5.84 -12.14 -3.03
N ARG A 200 -6.53 -12.54 -4.10
CA ARG A 200 -5.92 -12.89 -5.40
C ARG A 200 -5.26 -11.67 -6.05
N TYR A 201 -5.94 -10.52 -6.06
CA TYR A 201 -5.42 -9.27 -6.59
C TYR A 201 -4.13 -8.84 -5.86
N LEU A 202 -4.13 -8.91 -4.53
CA LEU A 202 -2.98 -8.55 -3.69
C LEU A 202 -1.89 -9.63 -3.69
N ARG A 203 -2.21 -10.87 -4.17
CA ARG A 203 -1.35 -12.06 -4.07
C ARG A 203 -0.95 -12.35 -2.62
N HIS A 204 -1.92 -12.41 -1.76
CA HIS A 204 -1.73 -12.99 -0.44
C HIS A 204 -1.57 -14.51 -0.56
N GLN A 205 -0.76 -15.10 0.32
CA GLN A 205 -0.53 -16.55 0.31
C GLN A 205 -1.76 -17.29 0.83
N SER A 206 -2.48 -16.67 1.75
CA SER A 206 -3.76 -17.17 2.25
C SER A 206 -4.79 -16.04 2.34
N PRO A 207 -6.09 -16.33 2.33
CA PRO A 207 -7.15 -15.38 2.64
C PRO A 207 -6.98 -14.71 4.02
N ASP A 208 -6.35 -15.40 4.97
CA ASP A 208 -6.12 -14.90 6.33
C ASP A 208 -5.27 -13.63 6.36
N GLU A 209 -4.32 -13.49 5.42
CA GLU A 209 -3.56 -12.25 5.26
C GLU A 209 -4.46 -11.06 4.89
N THR A 210 -5.56 -11.31 4.19
CA THR A 210 -6.56 -10.29 3.83
C THR A 210 -7.54 -10.09 4.99
N PHE A 211 -7.96 -11.15 5.67
CA PHE A 211 -8.79 -11.08 6.88
C PHE A 211 -8.13 -10.30 8.01
N TYR A 212 -6.81 -10.23 8.05
CA TYR A 212 -6.07 -9.40 9.02
C TYR A 212 -6.54 -7.94 9.02
N TYR A 213 -6.97 -7.41 7.88
CA TYR A 213 -7.45 -6.03 7.77
C TYR A 213 -8.90 -5.85 8.22
N TYR A 214 -9.66 -6.93 8.36
CA TYR A 214 -11.09 -6.84 8.68
C TYR A 214 -11.36 -6.07 9.99
N HIS A 215 -10.52 -6.25 11.01
CA HIS A 215 -10.65 -5.54 12.27
C HIS A 215 -10.28 -4.04 12.19
N GLN A 216 -9.73 -3.58 11.06
CA GLN A 216 -9.40 -2.17 10.81
C GLN A 216 -10.44 -1.49 9.90
N VAL A 217 -11.47 -2.22 9.47
CA VAL A 217 -12.54 -1.69 8.62
C VAL A 217 -13.56 -1.00 9.51
N ALA A 218 -13.58 0.34 9.50
CA ALA A 218 -14.47 1.14 10.33
C ALA A 218 -15.95 0.80 10.09
N GLU A 219 -16.34 0.53 8.86
CA GLU A 219 -17.70 0.17 8.48
C GLU A 219 -18.13 -1.18 9.07
N ALA A 220 -17.23 -2.15 9.24
CA ALA A 220 -17.52 -3.40 9.92
C ALA A 220 -17.97 -3.16 11.36
N PHE A 221 -17.28 -2.27 12.09
CA PHE A 221 -17.66 -1.90 13.46
C PHE A 221 -19.01 -1.17 13.50
N ARG A 222 -19.29 -0.29 12.55
CA ARG A 222 -20.58 0.40 12.45
C ARG A 222 -21.72 -0.61 12.28
N ILE A 223 -21.59 -1.58 11.38
CA ILE A 223 -22.59 -2.61 11.13
C ILE A 223 -22.77 -3.50 12.37
N ILE A 224 -21.67 -3.93 13.01
CA ILE A 224 -21.73 -4.71 14.25
C ILE A 224 -22.48 -3.93 15.31
N ARG A 225 -22.15 -2.67 15.54
CA ARG A 225 -22.81 -1.81 16.54
C ARG A 225 -24.32 -1.65 16.28
N VAL A 226 -24.75 -1.52 15.04
CA VAL A 226 -26.17 -1.40 14.67
C VAL A 226 -26.90 -2.74 14.85
N LYS A 227 -26.25 -3.88 14.57
CA LYS A 227 -26.84 -5.22 14.66
C LYS A 227 -26.71 -5.85 16.03
N ASP A 228 -25.83 -5.33 16.87
CA ASP A 228 -25.63 -5.84 18.23
C ASP A 228 -26.85 -5.52 19.10
N ARG A 229 -27.53 -6.56 19.53
CA ARG A 229 -28.69 -6.49 20.44
C ARG A 229 -28.37 -6.97 21.85
N THR A 230 -27.10 -7.33 22.11
CA THR A 230 -26.67 -7.90 23.39
C THR A 230 -26.98 -6.95 24.55
N GLY A 231 -26.82 -5.66 24.35
CA GLY A 231 -27.12 -4.64 25.33
C GLY A 231 -28.58 -4.60 25.79
N LYS A 232 -29.54 -4.97 24.89
CA LYS A 232 -30.98 -5.00 25.23
C LYS A 232 -31.36 -5.99 26.30
N LEU A 233 -30.52 -7.02 26.53
CA LEU A 233 -30.74 -8.05 27.53
C LEU A 233 -30.09 -7.73 28.87
N ALA A 234 -29.08 -6.84 28.86
CA ALA A 234 -28.23 -6.60 30.03
C ALA A 234 -28.26 -5.15 30.55
N ILE A 235 -28.61 -4.20 29.68
CA ILE A 235 -28.64 -2.77 30.03
C ILE A 235 -30.09 -2.36 30.23
N PRO A 236 -30.50 -1.91 31.46
CA PRO A 236 -31.84 -1.40 31.69
C PRO A 236 -32.13 -0.17 30.82
N GLU A 237 -33.39 0.02 30.47
CA GLU A 237 -33.79 1.24 29.74
C GLU A 237 -33.40 2.46 30.60
N VAL A 238 -32.55 3.30 30.00
CA VAL A 238 -32.15 4.56 30.64
C VAL A 238 -33.34 5.52 30.44
N ASN A 239 -34.17 5.63 31.49
CA ASN A 239 -35.14 6.73 31.52
C ASN A 239 -34.33 8.03 31.56
N THR A 240 -34.38 8.81 30.51
CA THR A 240 -33.92 10.20 30.53
C THR A 240 -34.71 10.91 31.61
N TYR A 241 -34.05 11.23 32.71
CA TYR A 241 -34.60 12.13 33.70
C TYR A 241 -34.71 13.48 33.03
N GLU A 242 -35.97 13.93 32.82
CA GLU A 242 -36.30 15.32 32.51
C GLU A 242 -35.90 16.24 33.68
#